data_d11e1a571021ba504d547e3ea69ebcdc
#
_entry.id   d11e1a571021ba504d547e3ea69ebcdc
#
_cell.length_a   1.000
_cell.length_b   1.000
_cell.length_c   1.000
_cell.angle_alpha   90.00
_cell.angle_beta   90.00
_cell.angle_gamma   90.00
#
_symmetry.space_group_name_H-M   'P 1'
#
loop_
_entity.id
_entity.type
_entity.pdbx_description
1 polymer ?
#
loop_
_entity_poly.entity_id
_entity_poly.type
_entity_poly.pdbx_seq_one_letter_code
_entity_poly.pdbx_strand_id
1 'polypeptide(L)'
;MLSRDNIEKALADGHLKIFPFEKQNLTGIGYNISTTDFAFSINLGILLTVHQKTVENGVMRYVVIPGNDTVLFFSKEYIEVDKTLAGTFHSKVSCVSQGLGHISTTLDPTWKGQLLISVNNPTSNDIVFDLDKSGGNIVTLLLHKLDSPVTGNNIHDNNKGRCELLISHFATPSPTLKYKNKHLEVKEFVQKKLADSLNGYDNFLGSNQPQDRYSPTIVKLMNL
;
A
#
# COMPACT_ATOMS: atom_id res chain seq x y z
N MET A 1 4.78 -3.51 20.69
CA MET A 1 3.59 -3.51 19.83
C MET A 1 2.52 -2.64 20.46
N LEU A 2 1.83 -1.81 19.68
CA LEU A 2 0.76 -0.94 20.17
C LEU A 2 -0.57 -1.69 20.18
N SER A 3 -1.34 -1.49 21.26
CA SER A 3 -2.75 -1.85 21.30
C SER A 3 -3.58 -0.84 20.50
N ARG A 4 -4.85 -1.16 20.23
CA ARG A 4 -5.80 -0.26 19.59
C ARG A 4 -5.81 1.14 20.22
N ASP A 5 -5.94 1.20 21.55
CA ASP A 5 -6.00 2.47 22.27
C ASP A 5 -4.71 3.28 22.12
N ASN A 6 -3.56 2.60 22.10
CA ASN A 6 -2.28 3.25 21.89
C ASN A 6 -2.09 3.71 20.44
N ILE A 7 -2.70 3.04 19.46
CA ILE A 7 -2.73 3.50 18.06
C ILE A 7 -3.60 4.76 17.96
N GLU A 8 -4.80 4.74 18.55
CA GLU A 8 -5.69 5.93 18.60
C GLU A 8 -4.99 7.11 19.30
N LYS A 9 -4.26 6.84 20.39
CA LYS A 9 -3.46 7.85 21.07
C LYS A 9 -2.33 8.39 20.18
N ALA A 10 -1.59 7.53 19.50
CA ALA A 10 -0.52 7.95 18.60
C ALA A 10 -1.03 8.80 17.42
N LEU A 11 -2.24 8.52 16.92
CA LEU A 11 -2.94 9.35 15.93
C LEU A 11 -3.30 10.73 16.50
N ALA A 12 -3.84 10.76 17.72
CA ALA A 12 -4.23 12.01 18.38
C ALA A 12 -3.03 12.89 18.72
N ASP A 13 -1.93 12.27 19.16
CA ASP A 13 -0.69 12.97 19.53
C ASP A 13 0.16 13.38 18.30
N GLY A 14 -0.22 12.92 17.09
CA GLY A 14 0.48 13.24 15.84
C GLY A 14 1.76 12.41 15.59
N HIS A 15 2.04 11.38 16.40
CA HIS A 15 3.15 10.45 16.19
C HIS A 15 2.92 9.50 15.00
N LEU A 16 1.65 9.28 14.67
CA LEU A 16 1.17 8.47 13.56
C LEU A 16 0.15 9.28 12.77
N LYS A 17 0.25 9.24 11.44
CA LYS A 17 -0.81 9.72 10.55
C LYS A 17 -1.16 8.62 9.57
N ILE A 18 -2.43 8.41 9.32
CA ILE A 18 -2.97 7.48 8.32
C ILE A 18 -4.01 8.24 7.52
N PHE A 19 -3.86 8.24 6.19
CA PHE A 19 -4.80 8.91 5.32
C PHE A 19 -5.08 8.10 4.04
N PRO A 20 -6.35 7.82 3.69
CA PRO A 20 -7.53 8.04 4.54
C PRO A 20 -7.52 7.13 5.77
N PHE A 21 -8.00 7.63 6.90
CA PHE A 21 -8.18 6.81 8.10
C PHE A 21 -9.62 6.30 8.18
N GLU A 22 -9.79 5.00 8.26
CA GLU A 22 -11.07 4.34 8.43
C GLU A 22 -11.10 3.57 9.76
N LYS A 23 -11.94 3.99 10.68
CA LYS A 23 -12.01 3.39 12.03
C LYS A 23 -12.29 1.88 12.00
N GLN A 24 -13.01 1.40 10.99
CA GLN A 24 -13.30 -0.03 10.80
C GLN A 24 -12.07 -0.88 10.48
N ASN A 25 -11.01 -0.26 9.97
CA ASN A 25 -9.74 -0.94 9.68
C ASN A 25 -8.86 -1.09 10.92
N LEU A 26 -9.20 -0.41 12.02
CA LEU A 26 -8.49 -0.52 13.28
C LEU A 26 -8.82 -1.83 13.97
N THR A 27 -7.80 -2.65 14.25
CA THR A 27 -7.92 -3.94 14.95
C THR A 27 -7.51 -3.81 16.41
N GLY A 28 -7.53 -4.90 17.17
CA GLY A 28 -7.04 -4.89 18.56
C GLY A 28 -5.57 -4.55 18.73
N ILE A 29 -4.75 -4.83 17.70
CA ILE A 29 -3.27 -4.73 17.76
C ILE A 29 -2.65 -4.09 16.53
N GLY A 30 -3.43 -3.55 15.59
CA GLY A 30 -2.91 -3.01 14.34
C GLY A 30 -3.96 -2.31 13.51
N TYR A 31 -3.58 -1.96 12.29
CA TYR A 31 -4.44 -1.32 11.31
C TYR A 31 -4.40 -2.11 9.98
N ASN A 32 -5.57 -2.44 9.45
CA ASN A 32 -5.67 -3.12 8.16
C ASN A 32 -5.41 -2.14 7.03
N ILE A 33 -4.50 -2.51 6.14
CA ILE A 33 -4.09 -1.73 4.98
C ILE A 33 -4.82 -2.25 3.75
N SER A 34 -5.41 -1.33 2.99
CA SER A 34 -6.13 -1.58 1.75
C SER A 34 -5.23 -1.38 0.53
N THR A 35 -5.59 -1.99 -0.59
CA THR A 35 -4.90 -1.80 -1.86
C THR A 35 -5.55 -0.72 -2.72
N THR A 36 -4.74 -0.08 -3.57
CA THR A 36 -5.21 0.67 -4.74
C THR A 36 -5.53 -0.29 -5.90
N ASP A 37 -5.96 0.28 -7.01
CA ASP A 37 -6.14 -0.44 -8.29
C ASP A 37 -4.81 -0.76 -9.00
N PHE A 38 -3.67 -0.35 -8.42
CA PHE A 38 -2.36 -0.68 -8.95
C PHE A 38 -2.00 -2.11 -8.54
N ALA A 39 -1.86 -2.99 -9.52
CA ALA A 39 -1.42 -4.36 -9.36
C ALA A 39 -0.40 -4.68 -10.46
N PHE A 40 0.86 -4.85 -10.09
CA PHE A 40 1.94 -5.11 -11.05
C PHE A 40 2.46 -6.55 -10.90
N SER A 41 2.35 -7.34 -11.96
CA SER A 41 2.91 -8.69 -12.03
C SER A 41 4.42 -8.63 -12.31
N ILE A 42 5.21 -9.23 -11.43
CA ILE A 42 6.68 -9.27 -11.60
C ILE A 42 7.07 -10.19 -12.75
N ASN A 43 6.47 -11.39 -12.82
CA ASN A 43 6.82 -12.36 -13.85
C ASN A 43 6.39 -11.94 -15.25
N LEU A 44 5.20 -11.34 -15.37
CA LEU A 44 4.70 -10.87 -16.66
C LEU A 44 5.26 -9.50 -17.04
N GLY A 45 5.74 -8.70 -16.08
CA GLY A 45 6.25 -7.36 -16.29
C GLY A 45 5.17 -6.37 -16.76
N ILE A 46 3.92 -6.55 -16.32
CA ILE A 46 2.77 -5.75 -16.74
C ILE A 46 1.90 -5.33 -15.56
N LEU A 47 1.16 -4.25 -15.76
CA LEU A 47 0.00 -3.94 -14.90
C LEU A 47 -1.13 -4.92 -15.21
N LEU A 48 -1.66 -5.53 -14.16
CA LEU A 48 -2.82 -6.40 -14.27
C LEU A 48 -4.09 -5.55 -14.46
N THR A 49 -4.99 -6.06 -15.28
CA THR A 49 -6.27 -5.41 -15.53
C THR A 49 -7.18 -5.55 -14.31
N VAL A 50 -7.77 -4.44 -13.89
CA VAL A 50 -8.88 -4.46 -12.93
C VAL A 50 -10.16 -4.82 -13.67
N HIS A 51 -10.73 -5.94 -13.30
CA HIS A 51 -12.00 -6.43 -13.85
C HIS A 51 -13.16 -6.01 -12.94
N GLN A 52 -14.34 -5.96 -13.52
CA GLN A 52 -15.58 -5.71 -12.79
C GLN A 52 -16.59 -6.83 -13.09
N LYS A 53 -17.29 -7.25 -12.04
CA LYS A 53 -18.37 -8.25 -12.13
C LYS A 53 -19.55 -7.80 -11.28
N THR A 54 -20.75 -7.85 -11.88
CA THR A 54 -21.98 -7.63 -11.13
C THR A 54 -22.20 -8.82 -10.20
N VAL A 55 -22.42 -8.51 -8.92
CA VAL A 55 -22.76 -9.46 -7.85
C VAL A 55 -24.08 -9.05 -7.21
N GLU A 56 -24.66 -9.92 -6.40
CA GLU A 56 -25.98 -9.70 -5.79
C GLU A 56 -26.11 -8.36 -5.05
N ASN A 57 -25.00 -7.92 -4.41
CA ASN A 57 -24.97 -6.68 -3.59
C ASN A 57 -24.22 -5.52 -4.26
N GLY A 58 -24.05 -5.52 -5.58
CA GLY A 58 -23.38 -4.42 -6.30
C GLY A 58 -22.38 -4.85 -7.34
N VAL A 59 -21.29 -4.13 -7.46
CA VAL A 59 -20.19 -4.42 -8.39
C VAL A 59 -18.94 -4.79 -7.60
N MET A 60 -18.39 -5.96 -7.88
CA MET A 60 -17.11 -6.41 -7.36
C MET A 60 -16.00 -6.04 -8.34
N ARG A 61 -14.96 -5.35 -7.86
CA ARG A 61 -13.73 -5.11 -8.61
C ARG A 61 -12.68 -6.13 -8.17
N TYR A 62 -11.97 -6.69 -9.12
CA TYR A 62 -10.97 -7.70 -8.81
C TYR A 62 -9.82 -7.70 -9.80
N VAL A 63 -8.69 -8.25 -9.37
CA VAL A 63 -7.58 -8.61 -10.22
C VAL A 63 -7.35 -10.11 -10.18
N VAL A 64 -6.80 -10.65 -11.24
CA VAL A 64 -6.38 -12.06 -11.30
C VAL A 64 -4.89 -12.11 -11.03
N ILE A 65 -4.50 -12.72 -9.90
CA ILE A 65 -3.10 -12.93 -9.52
C ILE A 65 -2.65 -14.25 -10.15
N PRO A 66 -1.73 -14.21 -11.14
CA PRO A 66 -1.30 -15.42 -11.84
C PRO A 66 -0.64 -16.43 -10.90
N GLY A 67 -0.78 -17.71 -11.24
CA GLY A 67 -0.06 -18.79 -10.55
C GLY A 67 1.46 -18.63 -10.68
N ASN A 68 2.21 -18.97 -9.62
CA ASN A 68 3.66 -18.85 -9.54
C ASN A 68 4.18 -17.43 -9.79
N ASP A 69 3.42 -16.41 -9.41
CA ASP A 69 3.78 -15.01 -9.61
C ASP A 69 3.78 -14.23 -8.29
N THR A 70 4.45 -13.08 -8.32
CA THR A 70 4.40 -12.08 -7.27
C THR A 70 3.84 -10.79 -7.86
N VAL A 71 2.77 -10.30 -7.26
CA VAL A 71 2.11 -9.06 -7.66
C VAL A 71 2.38 -7.98 -6.63
N LEU A 72 2.80 -6.82 -7.10
CA LEU A 72 3.06 -5.65 -6.28
C LEU A 72 1.81 -4.75 -6.25
N PHE A 73 1.40 -4.36 -5.05
CA PHE A 73 0.31 -3.42 -4.79
C PHE A 73 0.83 -2.19 -4.06
N PHE A 74 0.22 -1.03 -4.31
CA PHE A 74 0.36 0.11 -3.41
C PHE A 74 -0.80 0.15 -2.42
N SER A 75 -0.48 0.55 -1.19
CA SER A 75 -1.52 0.84 -0.20
C SER A 75 -2.37 2.03 -0.66
N LYS A 76 -3.66 1.98 -0.34
CA LYS A 76 -4.54 3.13 -0.45
C LYS A 76 -4.17 4.20 0.58
N GLU A 77 -3.76 3.74 1.74
CA GLU A 77 -3.38 4.59 2.85
C GLU A 77 -1.98 5.19 2.64
N TYR A 78 -1.90 6.48 2.87
CA TYR A 78 -0.68 7.22 3.10
C TYR A 78 -0.37 7.17 4.60
N ILE A 79 0.84 6.75 4.96
CA ILE A 79 1.23 6.58 6.35
C ILE A 79 2.44 7.45 6.66
N GLU A 80 2.36 8.16 7.77
CA GLU A 80 3.49 8.89 8.34
C GLU A 80 3.68 8.45 9.79
N VAL A 81 4.90 8.06 10.12
CA VAL A 81 5.31 7.78 11.50
C VAL A 81 6.51 8.66 11.87
N ASP A 82 6.57 9.06 13.10
CA ASP A 82 7.70 9.82 13.59
C ASP A 82 8.89 8.90 13.96
N LYS A 83 9.92 9.49 14.55
CA LYS A 83 11.17 8.80 14.96
C LYS A 83 11.00 7.84 16.14
N THR A 84 9.82 7.77 16.76
CA THR A 84 9.53 6.94 17.93
C THR A 84 8.74 5.69 17.61
N LEU A 85 8.26 5.58 16.38
CA LEU A 85 7.45 4.46 15.94
C LEU A 85 8.10 3.73 14.75
N ALA A 86 7.93 2.42 14.76
CA ALA A 86 8.23 1.52 13.65
C ALA A 86 7.06 0.56 13.44
N GLY A 87 7.09 -0.24 12.37
CA GLY A 87 6.04 -1.22 12.15
C GLY A 87 6.50 -2.42 11.33
N THR A 88 5.63 -3.42 11.28
CA THR A 88 5.76 -4.60 10.43
C THR A 88 4.41 -4.93 9.79
N PHE A 89 4.44 -5.53 8.61
CA PHE A 89 3.24 -5.93 7.88
C PHE A 89 3.05 -7.44 7.95
N HIS A 90 1.82 -7.88 8.17
CA HIS A 90 1.45 -9.28 8.20
C HIS A 90 0.26 -9.55 7.29
N SER A 91 0.30 -10.65 6.56
CA SER A 91 -0.80 -11.08 5.70
C SER A 91 -2.08 -11.28 6.51
N LYS A 92 -3.19 -10.90 5.93
CA LYS A 92 -4.51 -11.23 6.51
C LYS A 92 -4.82 -12.72 6.31
N VAL A 93 -5.51 -13.30 7.29
CA VAL A 93 -5.97 -14.70 7.20
C VAL A 93 -6.81 -14.95 5.96
N SER A 94 -7.62 -13.98 5.54
CA SER A 94 -8.43 -14.08 4.31
C SER A 94 -7.60 -14.22 3.04
N CYS A 95 -6.38 -13.70 3.00
CA CYS A 95 -5.44 -13.88 1.87
C CYS A 95 -4.72 -15.23 2.00
N VAL A 96 -4.23 -15.55 3.21
CA VAL A 96 -3.50 -16.81 3.47
C VAL A 96 -4.38 -18.02 3.20
N SER A 97 -5.66 -17.98 3.58
CA SER A 97 -6.60 -19.07 3.35
C SER A 97 -6.93 -19.32 1.87
N GLN A 98 -6.62 -18.37 0.99
CA GLN A 98 -6.72 -18.53 -0.46
C GLN A 98 -5.43 -19.01 -1.11
N GLY A 99 -4.38 -19.24 -0.32
CA GLY A 99 -3.06 -19.63 -0.80
C GLY A 99 -2.14 -18.46 -1.12
N LEU A 100 -2.60 -17.22 -0.90
CA LEU A 100 -1.76 -16.03 -1.10
C LEU A 100 -0.87 -15.80 0.12
N GLY A 101 0.40 -15.54 -0.16
CA GLY A 101 1.37 -15.08 0.84
C GLY A 101 1.77 -13.63 0.61
N HIS A 102 2.55 -13.10 1.54
CA HIS A 102 3.21 -11.83 1.31
C HIS A 102 4.60 -11.86 1.95
N ILE A 103 5.56 -11.20 1.33
CA ILE A 103 6.88 -11.03 1.89
C ILE A 103 6.78 -9.89 2.89
N SER A 104 6.90 -10.22 4.19
CA SER A 104 6.84 -9.24 5.26
C SER A 104 7.98 -8.22 5.14
N THR A 105 7.66 -6.96 5.36
CA THR A 105 8.63 -5.87 5.37
C THR A 105 8.38 -4.95 6.56
N THR A 106 9.30 -4.02 6.79
CA THR A 106 9.23 -3.05 7.88
C THR A 106 8.65 -1.73 7.41
N LEU A 107 8.01 -1.04 8.33
CA LEU A 107 7.76 0.38 8.29
C LEU A 107 8.82 1.05 9.14
N ASP A 108 9.75 1.72 8.49
CA ASP A 108 10.88 2.35 9.18
C ASP A 108 10.44 3.64 9.91
N PRO A 109 11.11 4.00 11.01
CA PRO A 109 10.89 5.29 11.66
C PRO A 109 11.07 6.45 10.67
N THR A 110 10.29 7.50 10.84
CA THR A 110 10.22 8.66 9.93
C THR A 110 9.67 8.37 8.53
N TRP A 111 9.10 7.18 8.32
CA TRP A 111 8.44 6.87 7.07
C TRP A 111 7.32 7.86 6.76
N LYS A 112 7.20 8.20 5.48
CA LYS A 112 6.16 9.06 4.97
C LYS A 112 5.79 8.64 3.55
N GLY A 113 4.61 8.07 3.37
CA GLY A 113 4.17 7.66 2.04
C GLY A 113 3.24 6.46 2.01
N GLN A 114 2.89 6.07 0.80
CA GLN A 114 2.20 4.80 0.54
C GLN A 114 3.16 3.63 0.71
N LEU A 115 2.59 2.48 0.99
CA LEU A 115 3.34 1.24 1.20
C LEU A 115 3.32 0.41 -0.08
N LEU A 116 4.46 -0.18 -0.40
CA LEU A 116 4.55 -1.21 -1.43
C LEU A 116 4.40 -2.58 -0.77
N ILE A 117 3.38 -3.32 -1.20
CA ILE A 117 3.05 -4.63 -0.64
C ILE A 117 3.19 -5.66 -1.73
N SER A 118 4.01 -6.68 -1.49
CA SER A 118 4.17 -7.81 -2.40
C SER A 118 3.23 -8.95 -2.00
N VAL A 119 2.45 -9.45 -2.96
CA VAL A 119 1.57 -10.61 -2.78
C VAL A 119 2.07 -11.74 -3.67
N ASN A 120 2.44 -12.83 -3.05
CA ASN A 120 2.94 -14.01 -3.74
C ASN A 120 1.82 -15.04 -3.87
N ASN A 121 1.63 -15.56 -5.08
CA ASN A 121 0.80 -16.72 -5.36
C ASN A 121 1.72 -17.91 -5.68
N PRO A 122 2.09 -18.74 -4.68
CA PRO A 122 2.95 -19.90 -4.89
C PRO A 122 2.23 -21.09 -5.53
N THR A 123 0.91 -20.99 -5.73
CA THR A 123 0.14 -22.06 -6.36
C THR A 123 0.31 -22.02 -7.89
N SER A 124 0.02 -23.13 -8.55
CA SER A 124 0.01 -23.19 -10.02
C SER A 124 -1.25 -22.57 -10.66
N ASN A 125 -2.25 -22.25 -9.85
CA ASN A 125 -3.53 -21.73 -10.31
C ASN A 125 -3.63 -20.22 -10.12
N ASP A 126 -4.33 -19.56 -11.02
CA ASP A 126 -4.67 -18.16 -10.87
C ASP A 126 -5.64 -17.96 -9.69
N ILE A 127 -5.44 -16.90 -8.94
CA ILE A 127 -6.30 -16.53 -7.79
C ILE A 127 -6.97 -15.19 -8.07
N VAL A 128 -8.29 -15.17 -7.94
CA VAL A 128 -9.08 -13.93 -8.01
C VAL A 128 -8.96 -13.18 -6.68
N PHE A 129 -8.36 -12.01 -6.74
CA PHE A 129 -8.26 -11.11 -5.59
C PHE A 129 -9.30 -10.00 -5.67
N ASP A 130 -10.24 -10.00 -4.73
CA ASP A 130 -11.33 -9.03 -4.64
C ASP A 130 -10.81 -7.74 -3.98
N LEU A 131 -10.82 -6.63 -4.74
CA LEU A 131 -10.35 -5.31 -4.30
C LEU A 131 -11.35 -4.59 -3.38
N ASP A 132 -12.59 -5.05 -3.33
CA ASP A 132 -13.66 -4.42 -2.55
C ASP A 132 -14.01 -5.20 -1.28
N LYS A 133 -13.68 -6.50 -1.24
CA LYS A 133 -13.94 -7.34 -0.08
C LYS A 133 -13.19 -6.85 1.15
N SER A 134 -13.92 -6.57 2.21
CA SER A 134 -13.34 -6.00 3.44
C SER A 134 -12.56 -4.70 3.18
N GLY A 135 -12.97 -3.90 2.20
CA GLY A 135 -12.28 -2.67 1.79
C GLY A 135 -10.96 -2.89 1.06
N GLY A 136 -10.76 -4.07 0.42
CA GLY A 136 -9.51 -4.41 -0.27
C GLY A 136 -8.33 -4.65 0.68
N ASN A 137 -8.61 -4.95 1.94
CA ASN A 137 -7.58 -5.14 2.97
C ASN A 137 -6.72 -6.37 2.68
N ILE A 138 -5.42 -6.18 2.58
CA ILE A 138 -4.46 -7.21 2.19
C ILE A 138 -3.52 -7.60 3.33
N VAL A 139 -3.07 -6.64 4.12
CA VAL A 139 -2.18 -6.84 5.26
C VAL A 139 -2.68 -6.09 6.49
N THR A 140 -2.18 -6.50 7.65
CA THR A 140 -2.33 -5.76 8.91
C THR A 140 -0.97 -5.15 9.27
N LEU A 141 -0.93 -3.84 9.42
CA LEU A 141 0.20 -3.10 9.97
C LEU A 141 0.18 -3.22 11.48
N LEU A 142 1.23 -3.81 12.06
CA LEU A 142 1.51 -3.79 13.48
C LEU A 142 2.51 -2.67 13.77
N LEU A 143 2.22 -1.84 14.76
CA LEU A 143 3.05 -0.72 15.16
C LEU A 143 3.79 -1.01 16.47
N HIS A 144 5.02 -0.56 16.53
CA HIS A 144 5.91 -0.73 17.66
C HIS A 144 6.42 0.63 18.15
N LYS A 145 6.31 0.88 19.44
CA LYS A 145 7.01 1.99 20.06
C LYS A 145 8.47 1.59 20.28
N LEU A 146 9.39 2.44 19.88
CA LEU A 146 10.82 2.27 20.13
C LEU A 146 11.17 2.72 21.54
N ASP A 147 12.12 2.06 22.18
CA ASP A 147 12.59 2.41 23.53
C ASP A 147 13.25 3.79 23.55
N SER A 148 13.89 4.17 22.44
CA SER A 148 14.43 5.50 22.21
C SER A 148 14.18 5.95 20.78
N PRO A 149 14.01 7.27 20.54
CA PRO A 149 13.88 7.80 19.19
C PRO A 149 15.10 7.49 18.34
N VAL A 150 14.92 7.17 17.08
CA VAL A 150 16.02 7.02 16.13
C VAL A 150 16.71 8.38 15.94
N THR A 151 18.05 8.37 16.02
CA THR A 151 18.89 9.54 15.80
C THR A 151 19.83 9.30 14.63
N GLY A 152 20.11 10.36 13.85
CA GLY A 152 21.05 10.30 12.72
C GLY A 152 20.41 10.43 11.35
N ASN A 153 21.26 10.41 10.31
CA ASN A 153 20.87 10.65 8.90
C ASN A 153 20.36 9.39 8.18
N ASN A 154 20.09 8.30 8.87
CA ASN A 154 19.53 7.07 8.30
C ASN A 154 18.00 7.20 8.08
N ILE A 155 17.58 8.41 7.73
CA ILE A 155 16.20 8.68 7.33
C ILE A 155 16.09 8.27 5.88
N HIS A 156 15.45 7.14 5.64
CA HIS A 156 15.07 6.77 4.29
C HIS A 156 14.07 7.80 3.78
N ASP A 157 14.48 8.55 2.76
CA ASP A 157 13.59 9.46 2.04
C ASP A 157 12.73 8.60 1.08
N ASN A 158 11.84 8.08 1.60
CA ASN A 158 10.52 7.48 1.49
C ASN A 158 10.06 7.03 0.09
N ASN A 159 9.05 7.69 -0.43
CA ASN A 159 8.38 7.31 -1.68
C ASN A 159 9.25 7.51 -2.91
N LYS A 160 10.03 8.56 -2.97
CA LYS A 160 10.85 8.87 -4.15
C LYS A 160 11.86 7.76 -4.42
N GLY A 161 12.58 7.33 -3.40
CA GLY A 161 13.57 6.25 -3.55
C GLY A 161 12.95 4.91 -3.91
N ARG A 162 11.76 4.58 -3.38
CA ARG A 162 11.05 3.34 -3.75
C ARG A 162 10.45 3.41 -5.14
N CYS A 163 9.98 4.57 -5.56
CA CYS A 163 9.52 4.79 -6.92
C CYS A 163 10.68 4.70 -7.92
N GLU A 164 11.82 5.27 -7.57
CA GLU A 164 13.04 5.18 -8.39
C GLU A 164 13.54 3.73 -8.45
N LEU A 165 13.45 2.97 -7.35
CA LEU A 165 13.75 1.53 -7.32
C LEU A 165 12.80 0.73 -8.20
N LEU A 166 11.49 0.97 -8.11
CA LEU A 166 10.51 0.37 -9.01
C LEU A 166 10.80 0.74 -10.46
N ILE A 167 10.97 2.03 -10.74
CA ILE A 167 11.25 2.53 -12.07
C ILE A 167 12.57 1.94 -12.60
N SER A 168 13.62 1.86 -11.79
CA SER A 168 14.91 1.29 -12.19
C SER A 168 14.80 -0.22 -12.42
N HIS A 169 14.02 -0.91 -11.58
CA HIS A 169 13.77 -2.34 -11.75
C HIS A 169 13.03 -2.62 -13.07
N PHE A 170 12.07 -1.77 -13.44
CA PHE A 170 11.34 -1.87 -14.70
C PHE A 170 12.11 -1.30 -15.90
N ALA A 171 13.01 -0.35 -15.69
CA ALA A 171 13.82 0.24 -16.76
C ALA A 171 15.03 -0.61 -17.13
N THR A 172 15.45 -1.55 -16.27
CA THR A 172 16.52 -2.47 -16.60
C THR A 172 15.96 -3.61 -17.46
N PRO A 173 16.34 -3.74 -18.75
CA PRO A 173 15.84 -4.81 -19.58
C PRO A 173 16.30 -6.16 -18.99
N SER A 174 15.44 -6.84 -18.27
CA SER A 174 15.70 -8.23 -17.96
C SER A 174 15.63 -9.02 -19.27
N PRO A 175 16.65 -9.80 -19.62
CA PRO A 175 16.62 -10.63 -20.82
C PRO A 175 15.47 -11.65 -20.81
N THR A 176 14.85 -11.88 -19.65
CA THR A 176 13.72 -12.79 -19.45
C THR A 176 12.35 -12.10 -19.56
N LEU A 177 12.27 -10.76 -19.56
CA LEU A 177 10.99 -10.06 -19.70
C LEU A 177 10.55 -10.07 -21.17
N LYS A 178 9.50 -10.82 -21.48
CA LYS A 178 8.86 -10.92 -22.80
C LYS A 178 8.29 -9.59 -23.35
N TYR A 179 8.32 -8.50 -22.57
CA TYR A 179 7.54 -7.29 -22.83
C TYR A 179 8.36 -6.00 -22.78
N LYS A 180 9.49 -5.99 -23.49
CA LYS A 180 10.45 -4.85 -23.52
C LYS A 180 9.84 -3.46 -23.80
N ASN A 181 8.69 -3.37 -24.45
CA ASN A 181 8.08 -2.09 -24.85
C ASN A 181 7.04 -1.55 -23.87
N LYS A 182 6.55 -2.37 -22.94
CA LYS A 182 5.54 -1.94 -21.96
C LYS A 182 6.12 -1.29 -20.69
N HIS A 183 7.43 -1.41 -20.47
CA HIS A 183 8.05 -0.82 -19.29
C HIS A 183 7.98 0.72 -19.25
N LEU A 184 7.98 1.39 -20.41
CA LEU A 184 7.84 2.85 -20.47
C LEU A 184 6.43 3.29 -20.06
N GLU A 185 5.39 2.60 -20.56
CA GLU A 185 4.00 2.88 -20.18
C GLU A 185 3.78 2.65 -18.68
N VAL A 186 4.34 1.58 -18.13
CA VAL A 186 4.30 1.30 -16.70
C VAL A 186 5.03 2.37 -15.91
N LYS A 187 6.22 2.77 -16.36
CA LYS A 187 7.00 3.85 -15.75
C LYS A 187 6.22 5.16 -15.69
N GLU A 188 5.66 5.59 -16.83
CA GLU A 188 4.88 6.82 -16.90
C GLU A 188 3.63 6.76 -16.02
N PHE A 189 2.94 5.62 -16.05
CA PHE A 189 1.77 5.39 -15.21
C PHE A 189 2.13 5.47 -13.73
N VAL A 190 3.18 4.77 -13.28
CA VAL A 190 3.65 4.79 -11.89
C VAL A 190 4.05 6.19 -11.49
N GLN A 191 4.84 6.90 -12.31
CA GLN A 191 5.27 8.27 -12.02
C GLN A 191 4.07 9.22 -11.87
N LYS A 192 3.09 9.12 -12.76
CA LYS A 192 1.87 9.92 -12.68
C LYS A 192 1.07 9.63 -11.41
N LYS A 193 0.83 8.35 -11.12
CA LYS A 193 0.08 7.93 -9.93
C LYS A 193 0.73 8.39 -8.63
N LEU A 194 2.05 8.33 -8.57
CA LEU A 194 2.81 8.79 -7.40
C LEU A 194 2.81 10.31 -7.27
N ALA A 195 2.94 11.03 -8.37
CA ALA A 195 2.83 12.49 -8.36
C ALA A 195 1.44 12.95 -7.90
N ASP A 196 0.39 12.31 -8.41
CA ASP A 196 -1.00 12.60 -8.03
C ASP A 196 -1.24 12.28 -6.53
N SER A 197 -0.70 11.20 -6.03
CA SER A 197 -0.78 10.80 -4.62
C SER A 197 -0.03 11.79 -3.70
N LEU A 198 1.18 12.20 -4.08
CA LEU A 198 1.96 13.18 -3.33
C LEU A 198 1.27 14.55 -3.30
N ASN A 199 0.76 15.02 -4.43
CA ASN A 199 -0.01 16.28 -4.51
C ASN A 199 -1.26 16.23 -3.64
N GLY A 200 -1.98 15.11 -3.63
CA GLY A 200 -3.13 14.90 -2.77
C GLY A 200 -2.77 14.99 -1.29
N TYR A 201 -1.65 14.39 -0.89
CA TYR A 201 -1.17 14.42 0.48
C TYR A 201 -0.64 15.81 0.89
N ASP A 202 0.08 16.50 0.04
CA ASP A 202 0.57 17.84 0.31
C ASP A 202 -0.58 18.84 0.46
N ASN A 203 -1.63 18.72 -0.35
CA ASN A 203 -2.86 19.49 -0.19
C ASN A 203 -3.56 19.16 1.14
N PHE A 204 -3.60 17.90 1.54
CA PHE A 204 -4.12 17.48 2.84
C PHE A 204 -3.32 18.07 4.01
N LEU A 205 -1.98 18.05 3.93
CA LEU A 205 -1.12 18.63 4.96
C LEU A 205 -1.23 20.15 5.03
N GLY A 206 -1.44 20.82 3.88
CA GLY A 206 -1.63 22.25 3.78
C GLY A 206 -2.99 22.73 4.33
N SER A 207 -3.98 21.86 4.41
CA SER A 207 -5.26 22.13 5.04
C SER A 207 -5.13 21.94 6.56
N ASN A 208 -5.05 23.02 7.31
CA ASN A 208 -4.98 22.99 8.78
C ASN A 208 -6.31 22.61 9.47
N GLN A 209 -7.31 22.15 8.73
CA GLN A 209 -8.62 21.83 9.26
C GLN A 209 -8.79 20.32 9.44
N PRO A 210 -9.10 19.82 10.65
CA PRO A 210 -9.37 18.40 10.89
C PRO A 210 -10.50 17.81 10.02
N GLN A 211 -11.43 18.67 9.60
CA GLN A 211 -12.55 18.29 8.74
C GLN A 211 -12.12 17.98 7.30
N ASP A 212 -11.01 18.56 6.84
CA ASP A 212 -10.49 18.33 5.48
C ASP A 212 -9.74 17.00 5.36
N ARG A 213 -9.44 16.35 6.49
CA ARG A 213 -8.81 15.01 6.52
C ARG A 213 -9.58 13.97 5.73
N TYR A 214 -10.85 14.21 5.49
CA TYR A 214 -11.76 13.29 4.82
C TYR A 214 -12.49 13.95 3.66
N SER A 215 -11.94 15.07 3.14
CA SER A 215 -12.57 15.76 2.02
C SER A 215 -12.73 14.78 0.84
N PRO A 216 -13.92 14.74 0.22
CA PRO A 216 -14.18 13.84 -0.93
C PRO A 216 -13.18 14.05 -2.08
N THR A 217 -12.64 15.25 -2.20
CA THR A 217 -11.64 15.61 -3.23
C THR A 217 -10.31 14.91 -2.96
N ILE A 218 -9.84 14.94 -1.71
CA ILE A 218 -8.58 14.30 -1.32
C ILE A 218 -8.72 12.78 -1.34
N VAL A 219 -9.84 12.26 -0.84
CA VAL A 219 -10.16 10.83 -0.95
C VAL A 219 -10.19 10.39 -2.42
N LYS A 220 -10.71 11.22 -3.32
CA LYS A 220 -10.76 10.94 -4.75
C LYS A 220 -9.37 10.97 -5.42
N LEU A 221 -8.47 11.85 -4.96
CA LEU A 221 -7.07 11.89 -5.40
C LEU A 221 -6.25 10.71 -4.92
N MET A 222 -6.60 10.15 -3.76
CA MET A 222 -5.91 9.00 -3.18
C MET A 222 -6.55 7.65 -3.53
N ASN A 223 -7.75 7.64 -4.10
CA ASN A 223 -8.40 6.47 -4.69
C ASN A 223 -7.91 6.25 -6.14
N LEU A 224 -6.62 6.24 -6.29
CA LEU A 224 -5.97 5.88 -7.55
C LEU A 224 -5.88 4.38 -7.71
#